data_2d4ec1cacdde73d904d6b79f2db890e4
#
_entry.id   2d4ec1cacdde73d904d6b79f2db890e4
#
_cell.length_a   1.000
_cell.length_b   1.000
_cell.length_c   1.000
_cell.angle_alpha   90.00
_cell.angle_beta   90.00
_cell.angle_gamma   90.00
#
_symmetry.space_group_name_H-M   'P 1'
#
loop_
_entity.id
_entity.type
_entity.pdbx_description
1 polymer ?
#
loop_
_entity_poly.entity_id
_entity_poly.type
_entity_poly.pdbx_seq_one_letter_code
_entity_poly.pdbx_strand_id
1 'polypeptide(L)'
;MIRICTSLANAGYEVTLVGRKRKTSIPLKTMPFTQKRLFCFFDKGFAFYAEYNTRLFFYLLFQKMNGICAIDLDSILPCYYVSRIKKITRIYDAHELFCEMKEIVTRPRIYRVWKWIERKTVPWFTHGYTVNQPIAAEFERMYGCRYAVIRNISLYDAHQQLPEKERFILYQGAVNEARCFETLIPAMKHVNVPLVICGDGNFMQQAKKITEAAGLQEKVLFKGMLLPAELKLQTQKAYIGITLFEPGARSNYFSLANRFFDYLHAGVPQICVDFPVYRELNNKHEVAVLVNDTSSESIAKALNELLQDRDKWERLSKNCLEAAKTLNWQEEEKKLLNIYKQLFG
;
A
#
# COMPACT_ATOMS: atom_id res chain seq x y z
N MET A 1 2.67 4.28 8.06
CA MET A 1 3.45 4.61 9.30
C MET A 1 2.91 5.80 10.09
N ILE A 2 2.65 6.98 9.49
CA ILE A 2 2.18 8.16 10.26
C ILE A 2 0.96 7.84 11.12
N ARG A 3 -0.06 7.15 10.59
CA ARG A 3 -1.25 6.75 11.36
C ARG A 3 -0.90 5.86 12.56
N ILE A 4 -0.09 4.83 12.36
CA ILE A 4 0.36 3.92 13.43
C ILE A 4 1.07 4.72 14.54
N CYS A 5 2.04 5.56 14.17
CA CYS A 5 2.77 6.37 15.15
C CYS A 5 1.87 7.38 15.86
N THR A 6 0.89 7.98 15.16
CA THR A 6 -0.08 8.89 15.77
C THR A 6 -0.97 8.15 16.78
N SER A 7 -1.51 7.00 16.42
CA SER A 7 -2.35 6.19 17.29
C SER A 7 -1.62 5.76 18.56
N LEU A 8 -0.38 5.31 18.43
CA LEU A 8 0.44 4.92 19.58
C LEU A 8 0.78 6.12 20.48
N ALA A 9 1.15 7.26 19.89
CA ALA A 9 1.44 8.47 20.65
C ALA A 9 0.20 8.99 21.41
N ASN A 10 -0.97 8.99 20.77
CA ASN A 10 -2.24 9.37 21.40
C ASN A 10 -2.65 8.40 22.52
N ALA A 11 -2.20 7.15 22.47
CA ALA A 11 -2.39 6.16 23.52
C ALA A 11 -1.34 6.26 24.65
N GLY A 12 -0.47 7.26 24.64
CA GLY A 12 0.50 7.54 25.70
C GLY A 12 1.89 6.91 25.51
N TYR A 13 2.17 6.27 24.37
CA TYR A 13 3.52 5.76 24.09
C TYR A 13 4.45 6.88 23.58
N GLU A 14 5.70 6.88 24.05
CA GLU A 14 6.74 7.71 23.44
C GLU A 14 7.23 7.07 22.14
N VAL A 15 6.87 7.66 21.01
CA VAL A 15 7.14 7.12 19.68
C VAL A 15 8.15 7.97 18.94
N THR A 16 9.19 7.33 18.38
CA THR A 16 10.14 7.97 17.47
C THR A 16 10.11 7.26 16.12
N LEU A 17 9.67 7.94 15.07
CA LEU A 17 9.72 7.44 13.70
C LEU A 17 11.04 7.87 13.04
N VAL A 18 11.86 6.87 12.68
CA VAL A 18 13.15 7.09 12.00
C VAL A 18 13.04 6.77 10.53
N GLY A 19 13.46 7.67 9.68
CA GLY A 19 13.45 7.49 8.24
C GLY A 19 14.65 8.13 7.55
N ARG A 20 14.69 8.03 6.23
CA ARG A 20 15.74 8.61 5.40
C ARG A 20 15.45 10.08 5.05
N LYS A 21 16.49 10.93 5.05
CA LYS A 21 16.46 12.26 4.44
C LYS A 21 16.87 12.16 2.98
N ARG A 22 15.99 12.53 2.05
CA ARG A 22 16.28 12.68 0.61
C ARG A 22 16.50 14.15 0.26
N LYS A 23 17.14 14.43 -0.88
CA LYS A 23 17.28 15.81 -1.41
C LYS A 23 15.92 16.47 -1.63
N THR A 24 14.93 15.68 -2.04
CA THR A 24 13.54 16.10 -2.29
C THR A 24 12.65 16.00 -1.06
N SER A 25 13.19 15.72 0.13
CA SER A 25 12.37 15.60 1.35
C SER A 25 11.78 16.95 1.74
N ILE A 26 10.47 17.02 1.79
CA ILE A 26 9.73 18.20 2.32
C ILE A 26 10.00 18.37 3.82
N PRO A 27 9.82 19.59 4.37
CA PRO A 27 9.92 19.82 5.82
C PRO A 27 9.06 18.85 6.63
N LEU A 28 9.50 18.50 7.84
CA LEU A 28 8.70 17.71 8.75
C LEU A 28 7.55 18.55 9.28
N LYS A 29 6.35 17.98 9.28
CA LYS A 29 5.19 18.58 9.93
C LYS A 29 5.23 18.23 11.43
N THR A 30 4.72 19.09 12.27
CA THR A 30 4.50 18.80 13.70
C THR A 30 3.53 17.62 13.84
N MET A 31 3.94 16.63 14.61
CA MET A 31 3.18 15.40 14.85
C MET A 31 3.20 15.10 16.36
N PRO A 32 2.26 14.31 16.90
CA PRO A 32 2.25 13.92 18.32
C PRO A 32 3.40 12.98 18.70
N PHE A 33 4.28 12.64 17.78
CA PHE A 33 5.43 11.77 17.96
C PHE A 33 6.70 12.40 17.36
N THR A 34 7.87 11.95 17.83
CA THR A 34 9.16 12.43 17.35
C THR A 34 9.47 11.86 15.96
N GLN A 35 10.00 12.71 15.09
CA GLN A 35 10.42 12.32 13.75
C GLN A 35 11.92 12.57 13.57
N LYS A 36 12.65 11.56 13.13
CA LYS A 36 14.08 11.67 12.82
C LYS A 36 14.37 11.22 11.38
N ARG A 37 15.14 12.01 10.65
CA ARG A 37 15.63 11.64 9.33
C ARG A 37 17.14 11.51 9.33
N LEU A 38 17.62 10.35 8.92
CA LEU A 38 19.04 10.07 8.75
C LEU A 38 19.48 10.50 7.34
N PHE A 39 20.56 11.26 7.27
CA PHE A 39 21.20 11.61 6.01
C PHE A 39 21.94 10.39 5.45
N CYS A 40 21.89 10.19 4.12
CA CYS A 40 22.66 9.19 3.41
C CYS A 40 23.27 9.83 2.16
N PHE A 41 24.52 9.47 1.86
CA PHE A 41 25.22 9.93 0.65
C PHE A 41 24.72 9.20 -0.59
N PHE A 42 24.50 7.87 -0.47
CA PHE A 42 24.00 7.06 -1.56
C PHE A 42 22.47 7.14 -1.67
N ASP A 43 21.96 7.18 -2.90
CA ASP A 43 20.52 7.33 -3.16
C ASP A 43 19.81 6.02 -3.46
N LYS A 44 20.49 4.98 -3.93
CA LYS A 44 19.90 3.71 -4.37
C LYS A 44 20.90 2.55 -4.36
N GLY A 45 20.38 1.34 -4.50
CA GLY A 45 21.18 0.11 -4.63
C GLY A 45 21.83 -0.34 -3.33
N PHE A 46 22.77 -1.28 -3.43
CA PHE A 46 23.41 -1.92 -2.28
C PHE A 46 24.11 -0.91 -1.36
N ALA A 47 24.82 0.05 -1.92
CA ALA A 47 25.55 1.06 -1.14
C ALA A 47 24.59 1.90 -0.26
N PHE A 48 23.43 2.25 -0.78
CA PHE A 48 22.40 2.92 0.02
C PHE A 48 21.92 2.07 1.20
N TYR A 49 21.56 0.81 0.95
CA TYR A 49 21.07 -0.06 2.04
C TYR A 49 22.15 -0.33 3.08
N ALA A 50 23.40 -0.52 2.67
CA ALA A 50 24.53 -0.69 3.58
C ALA A 50 24.73 0.57 4.45
N GLU A 51 24.76 1.75 3.85
CA GLU A 51 24.93 3.02 4.56
C GLU A 51 23.75 3.28 5.51
N TYR A 52 22.51 3.17 5.01
CA TYR A 52 21.32 3.45 5.81
C TYR A 52 21.22 2.52 7.01
N ASN A 53 21.40 1.21 6.81
CA ASN A 53 21.33 0.23 7.90
C ASN A 53 22.46 0.45 8.93
N THR A 54 23.67 0.81 8.50
CA THR A 54 24.78 1.14 9.40
C THR A 54 24.46 2.39 10.24
N ARG A 55 23.99 3.47 9.60
CA ARG A 55 23.59 4.70 10.31
C ARG A 55 22.44 4.46 11.26
N LEU A 56 21.46 3.68 10.85
CA LEU A 56 20.29 3.33 11.67
C LEU A 56 20.74 2.48 12.87
N PHE A 57 21.65 1.53 12.69
CA PHE A 57 22.20 0.71 13.77
C PHE A 57 22.84 1.58 14.85
N PHE A 58 23.76 2.47 14.48
CA PHE A 58 24.44 3.35 15.46
C PHE A 58 23.45 4.33 16.10
N TYR A 59 22.55 4.92 15.33
CA TYR A 59 21.51 5.78 15.89
C TYR A 59 20.70 5.04 16.96
N LEU A 60 20.16 3.87 16.65
CA LEU A 60 19.34 3.07 17.56
C LEU A 60 20.12 2.58 18.78
N LEU A 61 21.40 2.27 18.61
CA LEU A 61 22.26 1.79 19.70
C LEU A 61 22.37 2.81 20.86
N PHE A 62 22.38 4.09 20.54
CA PHE A 62 22.50 5.17 21.53
C PHE A 62 21.15 5.74 22.01
N GLN A 63 20.00 5.26 21.48
CA GLN A 63 18.69 5.70 21.99
C GLN A 63 18.24 4.84 23.18
N LYS A 64 17.55 5.46 24.15
CA LYS A 64 16.82 4.72 25.19
C LYS A 64 15.46 4.32 24.64
N MET A 65 15.07 3.06 24.76
CA MET A 65 13.78 2.54 24.26
C MET A 65 13.44 1.21 24.94
N ASN A 66 12.16 0.90 25.05
CA ASN A 66 11.64 -0.37 25.58
C ASN A 66 11.36 -1.39 24.46
N GLY A 67 11.14 -0.91 23.25
CA GLY A 67 10.86 -1.76 22.08
C GLY A 67 11.28 -1.12 20.77
N ILE A 68 11.41 -1.95 19.75
CA ILE A 68 11.79 -1.53 18.41
C ILE A 68 10.91 -2.20 17.37
N CYS A 69 10.37 -1.42 16.44
CA CYS A 69 9.57 -1.91 15.32
C CYS A 69 10.38 -1.78 14.03
N ALA A 70 10.68 -2.91 13.40
CA ALA A 70 11.26 -2.94 12.05
C ALA A 70 10.12 -2.83 11.03
N ILE A 71 10.24 -1.86 10.13
CA ILE A 71 9.29 -1.64 9.04
C ILE A 71 9.88 -2.26 7.80
N ASP A 72 9.23 -3.27 7.27
CA ASP A 72 9.69 -4.09 6.16
C ASP A 72 11.12 -4.65 6.31
N LEU A 73 11.55 -5.45 5.35
CA LEU A 73 12.82 -6.16 5.41
C LEU A 73 14.03 -5.24 5.28
N ASP A 74 13.87 -4.08 4.66
CA ASP A 74 14.96 -3.14 4.38
C ASP A 74 15.51 -2.44 5.62
N SER A 75 14.78 -2.45 6.74
CA SER A 75 15.22 -1.91 8.04
C SER A 75 15.42 -2.97 9.13
N ILE A 76 15.23 -4.26 8.82
CA ILE A 76 15.17 -5.32 9.84
C ILE A 76 16.52 -5.62 10.50
N LEU A 77 17.62 -5.55 9.76
CA LEU A 77 18.97 -5.90 10.28
C LEU A 77 19.38 -5.05 11.49
N PRO A 78 19.40 -3.70 11.43
CA PRO A 78 19.76 -2.89 12.59
C PRO A 78 18.80 -3.09 13.76
N CYS A 79 17.49 -3.24 13.48
CA CYS A 79 16.50 -3.52 14.50
C CYS A 79 16.75 -4.87 15.20
N TYR A 80 17.11 -5.90 14.44
CA TYR A 80 17.46 -7.22 14.96
C TYR A 80 18.67 -7.17 15.88
N TYR A 81 19.78 -6.59 15.43
CA TYR A 81 21.00 -6.56 16.24
C TYR A 81 20.88 -5.67 17.47
N VAL A 82 20.31 -4.47 17.34
CA VAL A 82 20.14 -3.55 18.47
C VAL A 82 19.21 -4.14 19.51
N SER A 83 18.08 -4.74 19.10
CA SER A 83 17.15 -5.35 20.07
C SER A 83 17.79 -6.53 20.83
N ARG A 84 18.70 -7.28 20.20
CA ARG A 84 19.45 -8.34 20.88
C ARG A 84 20.45 -7.77 21.89
N ILE A 85 21.21 -6.75 21.51
CA ILE A 85 22.19 -6.09 22.40
C ILE A 85 21.49 -5.48 23.60
N LYS A 86 20.40 -4.78 23.39
CA LYS A 86 19.64 -4.10 24.46
C LYS A 86 18.68 -5.01 25.22
N LYS A 87 18.43 -6.24 24.74
CA LYS A 87 17.46 -7.20 25.29
C LYS A 87 16.04 -6.62 25.38
N ILE A 88 15.60 -5.90 24.35
CA ILE A 88 14.31 -5.24 24.27
C ILE A 88 13.37 -5.97 23.31
N THR A 89 12.08 -5.73 23.46
CA THR A 89 11.02 -6.26 22.59
C THR A 89 11.20 -5.78 21.17
N ARG A 90 11.04 -6.69 20.20
CA ARG A 90 11.09 -6.41 18.76
C ARG A 90 9.79 -6.75 18.09
N ILE A 91 9.34 -5.89 17.20
CA ILE A 91 8.12 -6.04 16.43
C ILE A 91 8.46 -5.94 14.96
N TYR A 92 7.79 -6.71 14.12
CA TYR A 92 7.92 -6.64 12.65
C TYR A 92 6.62 -6.12 12.03
N ASP A 93 6.70 -5.00 11.36
CA ASP A 93 5.61 -4.42 10.56
C ASP A 93 5.88 -4.76 9.09
N ALA A 94 5.27 -5.85 8.62
CA ALA A 94 5.48 -6.39 7.28
C ALA A 94 4.37 -5.96 6.34
N HIS A 95 4.64 -4.98 5.48
CA HIS A 95 3.64 -4.47 4.53
C HIS A 95 3.44 -5.37 3.32
N GLU A 96 4.42 -6.23 3.00
CA GLU A 96 4.41 -7.11 1.83
C GLU A 96 5.33 -8.32 2.00
N LEU A 97 5.22 -9.28 1.10
CA LEU A 97 6.21 -10.34 0.96
C LEU A 97 7.42 -9.80 0.19
N PHE A 98 8.30 -9.10 0.89
CA PHE A 98 9.40 -8.32 0.33
C PHE A 98 10.25 -9.10 -0.68
N CYS A 99 10.62 -10.34 -0.34
CA CYS A 99 11.43 -11.19 -1.22
C CYS A 99 10.66 -11.72 -2.44
N GLU A 100 9.32 -11.62 -2.45
CA GLU A 100 8.46 -12.10 -3.52
C GLU A 100 8.01 -10.97 -4.47
N MET A 101 8.56 -9.75 -4.31
CA MET A 101 8.34 -8.65 -5.25
C MET A 101 8.99 -8.94 -6.60
N LYS A 102 8.35 -8.51 -7.70
CA LYS A 102 8.86 -8.70 -9.08
C LYS A 102 10.29 -8.18 -9.22
N GLU A 103 10.57 -6.99 -8.67
CA GLU A 103 11.87 -6.33 -8.70
C GLU A 103 12.98 -7.11 -7.95
N ILE A 104 12.62 -7.98 -7.04
CA ILE A 104 13.54 -8.83 -6.27
C ILE A 104 13.71 -10.19 -6.95
N VAL A 105 12.62 -10.89 -7.27
CA VAL A 105 12.67 -12.26 -7.82
C VAL A 105 13.32 -12.32 -9.20
N THR A 106 13.21 -11.25 -10.01
CA THR A 106 13.85 -11.16 -11.33
C THR A 106 15.36 -10.94 -11.29
N ARG A 107 15.94 -10.71 -10.10
CA ARG A 107 17.37 -10.42 -9.88
C ARG A 107 18.01 -11.44 -8.95
N PRO A 108 18.49 -12.61 -9.42
CA PRO A 108 18.88 -13.74 -8.57
C PRO A 108 19.95 -13.43 -7.50
N ARG A 109 20.89 -12.52 -7.79
CA ARG A 109 21.91 -12.12 -6.80
C ARG A 109 21.31 -11.29 -5.67
N ILE A 110 20.41 -10.36 -6.01
CA ILE A 110 19.70 -9.50 -5.05
C ILE A 110 18.73 -10.35 -4.22
N TYR A 111 17.98 -11.23 -4.87
CA TYR A 111 17.08 -12.19 -4.20
C TYR A 111 17.81 -13.02 -3.15
N ARG A 112 18.98 -13.60 -3.49
CA ARG A 112 19.77 -14.41 -2.54
C ARG A 112 20.16 -13.64 -1.29
N VAL A 113 20.58 -12.37 -1.43
CA VAL A 113 20.95 -11.53 -0.29
C VAL A 113 19.74 -11.24 0.60
N TRP A 114 18.64 -10.75 0.01
CA TRP A 114 17.43 -10.43 0.77
C TRP A 114 16.80 -11.68 1.42
N LYS A 115 16.77 -12.80 0.70
CA LYS A 115 16.23 -14.06 1.23
C LYS A 115 17.11 -14.62 2.37
N TRP A 116 18.40 -14.41 2.31
CA TRP A 116 19.29 -14.73 3.42
C TRP A 116 19.01 -13.85 4.66
N ILE A 117 18.84 -12.52 4.46
CA ILE A 117 18.48 -11.60 5.54
C ILE A 117 17.14 -12.03 6.15
N GLU A 118 16.12 -12.25 5.33
CA GLU A 118 14.79 -12.66 5.76
C GLU A 118 14.84 -13.94 6.62
N ARG A 119 15.50 -15.00 6.12
CA ARG A 119 15.64 -16.26 6.84
C ARG A 119 16.41 -16.13 8.18
N LYS A 120 17.36 -15.22 8.25
CA LYS A 120 18.18 -15.01 9.45
C LYS A 120 17.50 -14.15 10.51
N THR A 121 16.60 -13.27 10.12
CA THR A 121 16.04 -12.25 11.03
C THR A 121 14.57 -12.48 11.36
N VAL A 122 13.72 -12.72 10.38
CA VAL A 122 12.26 -12.83 10.57
C VAL A 122 11.86 -13.85 11.64
N PRO A 123 12.44 -15.08 11.73
CA PRO A 123 12.07 -16.04 12.77
C PRO A 123 12.27 -15.53 14.22
N TRP A 124 13.07 -14.50 14.41
CA TRP A 124 13.32 -13.90 15.72
C TRP A 124 12.36 -12.75 16.06
N PHE A 125 11.55 -12.30 15.11
CA PHE A 125 10.49 -11.33 15.32
C PHE A 125 9.18 -12.07 15.56
N THR A 126 9.04 -12.63 16.76
CA THR A 126 7.86 -13.43 17.15
C THR A 126 6.59 -12.57 17.29
N HIS A 127 6.76 -11.27 17.47
CA HIS A 127 5.68 -10.28 17.49
C HIS A 127 5.71 -9.49 16.20
N GLY A 128 4.56 -9.31 15.58
CA GLY A 128 4.45 -8.53 14.35
C GLY A 128 3.02 -8.46 13.84
N TYR A 129 2.87 -7.68 12.80
CA TYR A 129 1.62 -7.56 12.07
C TYR A 129 1.89 -7.32 10.59
N THR A 130 0.88 -7.62 9.80
CA THR A 130 0.92 -7.44 8.34
C THR A 130 -0.44 -6.94 7.84
N VAL A 131 -0.55 -6.66 6.55
CA VAL A 131 -1.71 -5.95 5.98
C VAL A 131 -2.90 -6.84 5.63
N ASN A 132 -2.74 -8.16 5.56
CA ASN A 132 -3.83 -9.09 5.24
C ASN A 132 -3.54 -10.53 5.68
N GLN A 133 -4.59 -11.36 5.72
CA GLN A 133 -4.50 -12.75 6.18
C GLN A 133 -3.63 -13.65 5.28
N PRO A 134 -3.67 -13.60 3.94
CA PRO A 134 -2.78 -14.41 3.10
C PRO A 134 -1.29 -14.15 3.35
N ILE A 135 -0.87 -12.89 3.56
CA ILE A 135 0.53 -12.57 3.91
C ILE A 135 0.86 -13.11 5.31
N ALA A 136 -0.04 -12.99 6.29
CA ALA A 136 0.15 -13.56 7.63
C ALA A 136 0.33 -15.09 7.56
N ALA A 137 -0.49 -15.78 6.79
CA ALA A 137 -0.39 -17.22 6.58
C ALA A 137 0.95 -17.63 5.91
N GLU A 138 1.46 -16.84 4.98
CA GLU A 138 2.78 -17.09 4.38
C GLU A 138 3.92 -16.92 5.39
N PHE A 139 3.88 -15.92 6.28
CA PHE A 139 4.87 -15.79 7.35
C PHE A 139 4.79 -16.95 8.35
N GLU A 140 3.59 -17.41 8.69
CA GLU A 140 3.41 -18.60 9.54
C GLU A 140 3.95 -19.85 8.85
N ARG A 141 3.62 -20.08 7.58
CA ARG A 141 4.11 -21.22 6.79
C ARG A 141 5.64 -21.22 6.62
N MET A 142 6.24 -20.06 6.34
CA MET A 142 7.67 -19.96 6.05
C MET A 142 8.55 -19.95 7.30
N TYR A 143 8.07 -19.32 8.38
CA TYR A 143 8.89 -18.97 9.54
C TYR A 143 8.27 -19.34 10.90
N GLY A 144 7.05 -19.87 10.93
CA GLY A 144 6.30 -20.12 12.16
C GLY A 144 5.84 -18.86 12.90
N CYS A 145 5.91 -17.71 12.24
CA CYS A 145 5.55 -16.41 12.84
C CYS A 145 4.06 -16.11 12.62
N ARG A 146 3.29 -16.09 13.71
CA ARG A 146 1.86 -15.73 13.69
C ARG A 146 1.67 -14.26 13.84
N TYR A 147 1.58 -13.55 12.71
CA TYR A 147 1.38 -12.11 12.68
C TYR A 147 -0.09 -11.73 12.68
N ALA A 148 -0.42 -10.69 13.44
CA ALA A 148 -1.75 -10.09 13.40
C ALA A 148 -1.99 -9.35 12.07
N VAL A 149 -3.24 -9.09 11.74
CA VAL A 149 -3.60 -8.30 10.56
C VAL A 149 -4.01 -6.91 10.98
N ILE A 150 -3.22 -5.92 10.56
CA ILE A 150 -3.48 -4.48 10.71
C ILE A 150 -3.45 -3.87 9.30
N ARG A 151 -4.60 -3.54 8.77
CA ARG A 151 -4.71 -3.02 7.41
C ARG A 151 -4.31 -1.55 7.34
N ASN A 152 -3.68 -1.16 6.24
CA ASN A 152 -3.39 0.25 5.98
C ASN A 152 -4.61 0.93 5.32
N ILE A 153 -5.60 1.27 6.10
CA ILE A 153 -6.89 1.83 5.67
C ILE A 153 -7.00 3.31 6.05
N SER A 154 -7.82 4.06 5.33
CA SER A 154 -8.13 5.45 5.61
C SER A 154 -8.99 5.62 6.87
N LEU A 155 -8.92 6.80 7.48
CA LEU A 155 -9.84 7.19 8.56
C LEU A 155 -11.26 7.33 8.00
N TYR A 156 -12.23 6.82 8.73
CA TYR A 156 -13.64 7.04 8.45
C TYR A 156 -14.08 8.41 9.00
N ASP A 157 -14.78 9.15 8.19
CA ASP A 157 -15.38 10.42 8.57
C ASP A 157 -16.89 10.36 8.29
N ALA A 158 -17.68 10.26 9.36
CA ALA A 158 -19.14 10.16 9.28
C ALA A 158 -19.79 11.44 8.73
N HIS A 159 -19.10 12.58 8.80
CA HIS A 159 -19.58 13.88 8.33
C HIS A 159 -19.01 14.29 6.96
N GLN A 160 -18.30 13.37 6.31
CA GLN A 160 -17.73 13.64 4.99
C GLN A 160 -18.81 13.93 3.98
N GLN A 161 -18.81 15.16 3.47
CA GLN A 161 -19.62 15.52 2.31
C GLN A 161 -18.87 15.10 1.04
N LEU A 162 -19.49 14.23 0.25
CA LEU A 162 -18.95 13.80 -1.02
C LEU A 162 -19.43 14.75 -2.13
N PRO A 163 -18.54 15.20 -3.01
CA PRO A 163 -18.94 15.97 -4.19
C PRO A 163 -19.71 15.09 -5.16
N GLU A 164 -20.40 15.72 -6.10
CA GLU A 164 -21.02 15.03 -7.23
C GLU A 164 -19.96 14.27 -8.03
N LYS A 165 -20.33 13.08 -8.51
CA LYS A 165 -19.44 12.22 -9.30
C LYS A 165 -19.30 12.76 -10.72
N GLU A 166 -18.06 12.89 -11.16
CA GLU A 166 -17.70 13.24 -12.53
C GLU A 166 -17.43 11.95 -13.33
N ARG A 167 -17.92 11.85 -14.55
CA ARG A 167 -17.78 10.65 -15.37
C ARG A 167 -16.37 10.45 -15.90
N PHE A 168 -15.46 10.05 -15.03
CA PHE A 168 -14.11 9.60 -15.39
C PHE A 168 -13.70 8.37 -14.58
N ILE A 169 -12.72 7.63 -15.11
CA ILE A 169 -12.09 6.48 -14.48
C ILE A 169 -10.81 6.96 -13.81
N LEU A 170 -10.57 6.54 -12.57
CA LEU A 170 -9.38 6.94 -11.81
C LEU A 170 -8.46 5.76 -11.55
N TYR A 171 -7.20 5.90 -11.93
CA TYR A 171 -6.10 5.16 -11.35
C TYR A 171 -5.31 6.06 -10.41
N GLN A 172 -5.04 5.62 -9.18
CA GLN A 172 -4.17 6.34 -8.24
C GLN A 172 -3.12 5.42 -7.62
N GLY A 173 -1.91 5.95 -7.44
CA GLY A 173 -0.80 5.25 -6.80
C GLY A 173 0.44 5.14 -7.67
N ALA A 174 1.34 4.20 -7.33
CA ALA A 174 2.58 4.01 -8.06
C ALA A 174 2.32 3.50 -9.49
N VAL A 175 2.82 4.24 -10.48
CA VAL A 175 2.78 3.87 -11.90
C VAL A 175 3.99 2.99 -12.19
N ASN A 176 3.91 1.75 -11.70
CA ASN A 176 4.98 0.76 -11.81
C ASN A 176 4.60 -0.37 -12.76
N GLU A 177 5.60 -1.16 -13.17
CA GLU A 177 5.37 -2.45 -13.84
C GLU A 177 4.37 -3.33 -13.05
N ALA A 178 3.73 -4.25 -13.76
CA ALA A 178 2.75 -5.18 -13.21
C ALA A 178 1.48 -4.51 -12.61
N ARG A 179 1.11 -3.33 -13.10
CA ARG A 179 -0.15 -2.62 -12.79
C ARG A 179 -1.12 -2.60 -13.97
N CYS A 180 -0.88 -3.45 -14.97
CA CYS A 180 -1.73 -3.64 -16.16
C CYS A 180 -1.92 -2.37 -17.02
N PHE A 181 -0.96 -1.44 -17.04
CA PHE A 181 -1.06 -0.26 -17.91
C PHE A 181 -0.98 -0.63 -19.40
N GLU A 182 -0.26 -1.72 -19.71
CA GLU A 182 -0.11 -2.28 -21.05
C GLU A 182 -1.45 -2.73 -21.65
N THR A 183 -2.41 -3.06 -20.81
CA THR A 183 -3.76 -3.50 -21.22
C THR A 183 -4.84 -2.48 -20.89
N LEU A 184 -4.73 -1.78 -19.76
CA LEU A 184 -5.68 -0.74 -19.34
C LEU A 184 -5.71 0.45 -20.32
N ILE A 185 -4.54 0.94 -20.77
CA ILE A 185 -4.49 2.08 -21.68
C ILE A 185 -5.11 1.73 -23.04
N PRO A 186 -4.76 0.62 -23.72
CA PRO A 186 -5.44 0.22 -24.96
C PRO A 186 -6.94 -0.05 -24.77
N ALA A 187 -7.38 -0.56 -23.63
CA ALA A 187 -8.81 -0.75 -23.33
C ALA A 187 -9.62 0.54 -23.49
N MET A 188 -9.00 1.69 -23.21
CA MET A 188 -9.66 2.99 -23.32
C MET A 188 -10.07 3.38 -24.75
N LYS A 189 -9.60 2.67 -25.80
CA LYS A 189 -10.13 2.85 -27.17
C LYS A 189 -11.63 2.58 -27.26
N HIS A 190 -12.10 1.66 -26.43
CA HIS A 190 -13.48 1.14 -26.44
C HIS A 190 -14.34 1.68 -25.29
N VAL A 191 -13.87 2.68 -24.54
CA VAL A 191 -14.56 3.24 -23.38
C VAL A 191 -14.78 4.74 -23.56
N ASN A 192 -16.01 5.25 -23.43
CA ASN A 192 -16.37 6.63 -23.78
C ASN A 192 -16.24 7.66 -22.64
N VAL A 193 -15.34 7.41 -21.69
CA VAL A 193 -15.02 8.37 -20.61
C VAL A 193 -13.48 8.43 -20.44
N PRO A 194 -12.92 9.54 -19.93
CA PRO A 194 -11.48 9.65 -19.75
C PRO A 194 -10.95 8.76 -18.62
N LEU A 195 -9.70 8.36 -18.75
CA LEU A 195 -8.89 7.75 -17.69
C LEU A 195 -7.94 8.81 -17.11
N VAL A 196 -8.07 9.08 -15.83
CA VAL A 196 -7.17 9.97 -15.08
C VAL A 196 -6.18 9.12 -14.29
N ILE A 197 -4.88 9.37 -14.47
CA ILE A 197 -3.79 8.67 -13.77
C ILE A 197 -3.11 9.64 -12.83
N CYS A 198 -3.26 9.41 -11.52
CA CYS A 198 -2.65 10.18 -10.44
C CYS A 198 -1.55 9.36 -9.77
N GLY A 199 -0.30 9.77 -9.93
CA GLY A 199 0.86 9.09 -9.39
C GLY A 199 2.09 9.21 -10.26
N ASP A 200 3.16 8.53 -9.87
CA ASP A 200 4.41 8.43 -10.61
C ASP A 200 5.06 7.07 -10.36
N GLY A 201 6.04 6.68 -11.17
CA GLY A 201 6.72 5.41 -11.00
C GLY A 201 7.61 5.02 -12.18
N ASN A 202 8.20 3.83 -12.09
CA ASN A 202 9.18 3.34 -13.07
C ASN A 202 8.59 3.05 -14.45
N PHE A 203 7.26 2.89 -14.54
CA PHE A 203 6.53 2.63 -15.79
C PHE A 203 5.93 3.90 -16.43
N MET A 204 6.03 5.07 -15.81
CA MET A 204 5.39 6.30 -16.27
C MET A 204 5.73 6.66 -17.73
N GLN A 205 7.01 6.59 -18.09
CA GLN A 205 7.44 6.91 -19.46
C GLN A 205 6.89 5.91 -20.48
N GLN A 206 6.84 4.63 -20.12
CA GLN A 206 6.28 3.60 -20.98
C GLN A 206 4.77 3.76 -21.14
N ALA A 207 4.06 4.08 -20.05
CA ALA A 207 2.61 4.37 -20.08
C ALA A 207 2.28 5.52 -21.04
N LYS A 208 3.06 6.61 -21.02
CA LYS A 208 2.91 7.72 -21.96
C LYS A 208 3.15 7.30 -23.41
N LYS A 209 4.20 6.51 -23.68
CA LYS A 209 4.46 5.98 -25.03
C LYS A 209 3.32 5.10 -25.56
N ILE A 210 2.75 4.24 -24.69
CA ILE A 210 1.59 3.42 -25.04
C ILE A 210 0.39 4.31 -25.37
N THR A 211 0.17 5.37 -24.60
CA THR A 211 -0.91 6.34 -24.86
C THR A 211 -0.76 7.04 -26.20
N GLU A 212 0.45 7.49 -26.52
CA GLU A 212 0.79 8.13 -27.80
C GLU A 212 0.60 7.17 -28.97
N ALA A 213 1.16 5.95 -28.87
CA ALA A 213 1.03 4.93 -29.90
C ALA A 213 -0.42 4.48 -30.15
N ALA A 214 -1.27 4.58 -29.11
CA ALA A 214 -2.69 4.26 -29.20
C ALA A 214 -3.56 5.44 -29.70
N GLY A 215 -3.02 6.66 -29.81
CA GLY A 215 -3.76 7.88 -30.18
C GLY A 215 -4.75 8.34 -29.10
N LEU A 216 -4.40 8.14 -27.82
CA LEU A 216 -5.30 8.36 -26.68
C LEU A 216 -4.91 9.55 -25.78
N GLN A 217 -4.11 10.51 -26.29
CA GLN A 217 -3.57 11.62 -25.49
C GLN A 217 -4.67 12.52 -24.88
N GLU A 218 -5.77 12.70 -25.59
CA GLU A 218 -6.93 13.50 -25.12
C GLU A 218 -7.82 12.69 -24.15
N LYS A 219 -7.61 11.40 -24.01
CA LYS A 219 -8.47 10.50 -23.24
C LYS A 219 -7.79 9.91 -22.00
N VAL A 220 -6.48 9.76 -22.02
CA VAL A 220 -5.68 9.25 -20.90
C VAL A 220 -4.85 10.41 -20.33
N LEU A 221 -5.26 10.91 -19.18
CA LEU A 221 -4.77 12.15 -18.60
C LEU A 221 -3.83 11.85 -17.42
N PHE A 222 -2.55 12.18 -17.56
CA PHE A 222 -1.54 12.01 -16.51
C PHE A 222 -1.45 13.26 -15.64
N LYS A 223 -1.87 13.18 -14.37
CA LYS A 223 -1.80 14.28 -13.39
C LYS A 223 -0.50 14.30 -12.57
N GLY A 224 0.33 13.24 -12.69
CA GLY A 224 1.53 13.12 -11.86
C GLY A 224 1.21 12.95 -10.38
N MET A 225 2.19 13.28 -9.52
CA MET A 225 2.02 13.24 -8.06
C MET A 225 1.19 14.43 -7.59
N LEU A 226 0.07 14.15 -6.95
CA LEU A 226 -0.80 15.15 -6.31
C LEU A 226 -0.53 15.23 -4.81
N LEU A 227 -0.82 16.37 -4.20
CA LEU A 227 -0.86 16.49 -2.75
C LEU A 227 -1.99 15.61 -2.17
N PRO A 228 -1.87 15.09 -0.93
CA PRO A 228 -2.88 14.18 -0.37
C PRO A 228 -4.31 14.73 -0.39
N ALA A 229 -4.51 16.03 -0.15
CA ALA A 229 -5.83 16.65 -0.20
C ALA A 229 -6.40 16.72 -1.62
N GLU A 230 -5.57 17.03 -2.61
CA GLU A 230 -5.94 17.08 -4.02
C GLU A 230 -6.29 15.66 -4.54
N LEU A 231 -5.46 14.66 -4.17
CA LEU A 231 -5.70 13.27 -4.52
C LEU A 231 -7.03 12.78 -3.91
N LYS A 232 -7.27 13.11 -2.63
CA LYS A 232 -8.55 12.77 -1.97
C LYS A 232 -9.74 13.34 -2.74
N LEU A 233 -9.66 14.60 -3.17
CA LEU A 233 -10.72 15.25 -3.96
C LEU A 233 -10.91 14.56 -5.32
N GLN A 234 -9.82 14.23 -6.04
CA GLN A 234 -9.90 13.48 -7.29
C GLN A 234 -10.57 12.11 -7.07
N THR A 235 -10.20 11.42 -5.99
CA THR A 235 -10.84 10.13 -5.63
C THR A 235 -12.32 10.28 -5.38
N GLN A 236 -12.73 11.30 -4.63
CA GLN A 236 -14.12 11.55 -4.30
C GLN A 236 -14.99 11.90 -5.53
N LYS A 237 -14.41 12.54 -6.53
CA LYS A 237 -15.10 12.91 -7.79
C LYS A 237 -15.17 11.78 -8.80
N ALA A 238 -14.29 10.78 -8.71
CA ALA A 238 -14.22 9.69 -9.68
C ALA A 238 -15.52 8.88 -9.76
N TYR A 239 -15.84 8.39 -10.95
CA TYR A 239 -16.99 7.52 -11.19
C TYR A 239 -16.63 6.04 -10.98
N ILE A 240 -15.48 5.59 -11.51
CA ILE A 240 -14.98 4.22 -11.36
C ILE A 240 -13.51 4.27 -10.95
N GLY A 241 -13.12 3.44 -9.98
CA GLY A 241 -11.74 3.22 -9.56
C GLY A 241 -11.09 2.02 -10.26
N ILE A 242 -9.77 2.01 -10.35
CA ILE A 242 -9.00 0.89 -10.94
C ILE A 242 -8.06 0.27 -9.90
N THR A 243 -8.23 -1.03 -9.67
CA THR A 243 -7.34 -1.84 -8.82
C THR A 243 -6.92 -3.11 -9.57
N LEU A 244 -6.06 -2.93 -10.58
CA LEU A 244 -5.56 -4.01 -11.43
C LEU A 244 -4.10 -4.34 -11.10
N PHE A 245 -3.77 -5.63 -11.21
CA PHE A 245 -2.44 -6.19 -11.02
C PHE A 245 -2.24 -7.41 -11.92
N GLU A 246 -1.02 -7.62 -12.39
CA GLU A 246 -0.63 -8.85 -13.08
C GLU A 246 -0.46 -10.01 -12.06
N PRO A 247 -0.87 -11.23 -12.41
CA PRO A 247 -0.79 -12.39 -11.51
C PRO A 247 0.64 -12.93 -11.30
N GLY A 248 1.62 -12.47 -12.07
CA GLY A 248 2.95 -13.07 -12.19
C GLY A 248 3.87 -12.96 -10.96
N ALA A 249 3.56 -12.13 -9.96
CA ALA A 249 4.35 -12.00 -8.74
C ALA A 249 3.51 -12.31 -7.51
N ARG A 250 3.99 -13.21 -6.65
CA ARG A 250 3.26 -13.62 -5.42
C ARG A 250 2.95 -12.44 -4.51
N SER A 251 3.85 -11.46 -4.42
CA SER A 251 3.60 -10.23 -3.65
C SER A 251 2.39 -9.45 -4.18
N ASN A 252 2.22 -9.36 -5.51
CA ASN A 252 1.03 -8.74 -6.10
C ASN A 252 -0.24 -9.57 -5.87
N TYR A 253 -0.15 -10.89 -6.01
CA TYR A 253 -1.28 -11.80 -5.84
C TYR A 253 -1.88 -11.77 -4.42
N PHE A 254 -1.02 -11.56 -3.41
CA PHE A 254 -1.45 -11.40 -2.02
C PHE A 254 -1.54 -9.94 -1.56
N SER A 255 -1.28 -8.96 -2.44
CA SER A 255 -1.32 -7.55 -2.06
C SER A 255 -2.73 -7.05 -1.75
N LEU A 256 -2.79 -6.03 -0.91
CA LEU A 256 -4.00 -5.27 -0.63
C LEU A 256 -3.69 -3.79 -0.79
N ALA A 257 -4.04 -3.25 -1.95
CA ALA A 257 -3.69 -1.88 -2.30
C ALA A 257 -4.50 -0.85 -1.49
N ASN A 258 -3.82 0.17 -0.97
CA ASN A 258 -4.47 1.26 -0.23
C ASN A 258 -5.58 1.94 -1.04
N ARG A 259 -5.39 2.10 -2.37
CA ARG A 259 -6.39 2.71 -3.26
C ARG A 259 -7.73 1.98 -3.26
N PHE A 260 -7.75 0.65 -3.02
CA PHE A 260 -8.99 -0.11 -2.88
C PHE A 260 -9.88 0.48 -1.77
N PHE A 261 -9.27 0.80 -0.64
CA PHE A 261 -9.97 1.42 0.48
C PHE A 261 -10.25 2.91 0.25
N ASP A 262 -9.37 3.62 -0.44
CA ASP A 262 -9.61 5.03 -0.78
C ASP A 262 -10.86 5.17 -1.66
N TYR A 263 -11.01 4.29 -2.67
CA TYR A 263 -12.24 4.23 -3.49
C TYR A 263 -13.46 3.85 -2.65
N LEU A 264 -13.34 2.85 -1.80
CA LEU A 264 -14.41 2.41 -0.91
C LEU A 264 -14.89 3.56 -0.01
N HIS A 265 -13.98 4.30 0.64
CA HIS A 265 -14.32 5.45 1.47
C HIS A 265 -14.89 6.64 0.70
N ALA A 266 -14.62 6.72 -0.58
CA ALA A 266 -15.15 7.74 -1.47
C ALA A 266 -16.49 7.34 -2.11
N GLY A 267 -17.03 6.15 -1.83
CA GLY A 267 -18.23 5.63 -2.49
C GLY A 267 -18.03 5.44 -4.01
N VAL A 268 -16.82 5.01 -4.42
CA VAL A 268 -16.44 4.80 -5.82
C VAL A 268 -16.34 3.30 -6.09
N PRO A 269 -17.27 2.72 -6.84
CA PRO A 269 -17.15 1.37 -7.35
C PRO A 269 -15.89 1.19 -8.18
N GLN A 270 -15.31 0.00 -8.19
CA GLN A 270 -14.04 -0.20 -8.87
C GLN A 270 -14.02 -1.48 -9.71
N ILE A 271 -13.22 -1.47 -10.78
CA ILE A 271 -12.80 -2.68 -11.46
C ILE A 271 -11.55 -3.20 -10.76
N CYS A 272 -11.62 -4.41 -10.26
CA CYS A 272 -10.59 -5.01 -9.43
C CYS A 272 -10.24 -6.42 -9.91
N VAL A 273 -8.97 -6.82 -9.79
CA VAL A 273 -8.57 -8.21 -10.06
C VAL A 273 -9.21 -9.17 -9.07
N ASP A 274 -9.57 -10.35 -9.55
CA ASP A 274 -10.16 -11.43 -8.73
C ASP A 274 -9.08 -12.23 -7.99
N PHE A 275 -8.28 -11.54 -7.16
CA PHE A 275 -7.33 -12.19 -6.28
C PHE A 275 -7.95 -12.51 -4.92
N PRO A 276 -7.40 -13.48 -4.16
CA PRO A 276 -8.06 -14.00 -2.95
C PRO A 276 -8.50 -12.94 -1.95
N VAL A 277 -7.66 -11.93 -1.69
CA VAL A 277 -7.95 -10.86 -0.72
C VAL A 277 -9.11 -9.97 -1.19
N TYR A 278 -9.11 -9.61 -2.48
CA TYR A 278 -10.17 -8.76 -3.04
C TYR A 278 -11.49 -9.55 -3.18
N ARG A 279 -11.41 -10.83 -3.55
CA ARG A 279 -12.58 -11.73 -3.61
C ARG A 279 -13.23 -11.87 -2.24
N GLU A 280 -12.44 -12.11 -1.18
CA GLU A 280 -12.95 -12.21 0.20
C GLU A 280 -13.69 -10.94 0.61
N LEU A 281 -13.08 -9.77 0.39
CA LEU A 281 -13.69 -8.48 0.70
C LEU A 281 -14.95 -8.23 -0.13
N ASN A 282 -14.91 -8.55 -1.42
CA ASN A 282 -16.05 -8.33 -2.32
C ASN A 282 -17.22 -9.27 -2.04
N ASN A 283 -16.96 -10.54 -1.70
CA ASN A 283 -18.00 -11.49 -1.28
C ASN A 283 -18.74 -11.02 -0.02
N LYS A 284 -18.04 -10.30 0.86
CA LYS A 284 -18.62 -9.78 2.10
C LYS A 284 -19.37 -8.47 1.91
N HIS A 285 -18.91 -7.61 1.00
CA HIS A 285 -19.38 -6.22 0.92
C HIS A 285 -19.92 -5.83 -0.46
N GLU A 286 -19.62 -6.57 -1.52
CA GLU A 286 -20.00 -6.27 -2.91
C GLU A 286 -19.69 -4.81 -3.31
N VAL A 287 -18.41 -4.47 -3.35
CA VAL A 287 -17.91 -3.08 -3.57
C VAL A 287 -17.19 -2.88 -4.90
N ALA A 288 -17.01 -3.97 -5.68
CA ALA A 288 -16.23 -3.97 -6.92
C ALA A 288 -16.81 -4.93 -7.95
N VAL A 289 -16.45 -4.70 -9.21
CA VAL A 289 -16.57 -5.69 -10.28
C VAL A 289 -15.23 -6.41 -10.37
N LEU A 290 -15.21 -7.72 -10.12
CA LEU A 290 -14.00 -8.54 -10.17
C LEU A 290 -13.76 -9.04 -11.59
N VAL A 291 -12.50 -8.97 -12.04
CA VAL A 291 -12.05 -9.49 -13.34
C VAL A 291 -10.96 -10.53 -13.15
N ASN A 292 -11.15 -11.70 -13.76
CA ASN A 292 -10.14 -12.78 -13.77
C ASN A 292 -9.11 -12.61 -14.89
N ASP A 293 -9.52 -11.95 -15.97
CA ASP A 293 -8.69 -11.65 -17.13
C ASP A 293 -8.45 -10.14 -17.21
N THR A 294 -7.20 -9.75 -17.31
CA THR A 294 -6.74 -8.37 -17.43
C THR A 294 -6.36 -8.00 -18.87
N SER A 295 -6.93 -8.68 -19.88
CA SER A 295 -6.84 -8.26 -21.28
C SER A 295 -7.56 -6.93 -21.51
N SER A 296 -7.18 -6.21 -22.57
CA SER A 296 -7.80 -4.92 -22.90
C SER A 296 -9.31 -5.05 -23.16
N GLU A 297 -9.72 -6.14 -23.78
CA GLU A 297 -11.12 -6.47 -24.10
C GLU A 297 -11.93 -6.70 -22.83
N SER A 298 -11.40 -7.51 -21.89
CA SER A 298 -12.08 -7.83 -20.63
C SER A 298 -12.20 -6.59 -19.73
N ILE A 299 -11.15 -5.77 -19.67
CA ILE A 299 -11.17 -4.49 -18.93
C ILE A 299 -12.19 -3.54 -19.54
N ALA A 300 -12.19 -3.35 -20.87
CA ALA A 300 -13.12 -2.48 -21.57
C ALA A 300 -14.57 -2.92 -21.37
N LYS A 301 -14.81 -4.23 -21.45
CA LYS A 301 -16.14 -4.82 -21.22
C LYS A 301 -16.64 -4.51 -19.81
N ALA A 302 -15.83 -4.82 -18.78
CA ALA A 302 -16.20 -4.58 -17.38
C ALA A 302 -16.45 -3.09 -17.09
N LEU A 303 -15.64 -2.19 -17.67
CA LEU A 303 -15.82 -0.75 -17.56
C LEU A 303 -17.14 -0.29 -18.20
N ASN A 304 -17.41 -0.73 -19.44
CA ASN A 304 -18.64 -0.34 -20.16
C ASN A 304 -19.89 -0.88 -19.49
N GLU A 305 -19.90 -2.13 -19.00
CA GLU A 305 -21.00 -2.69 -18.23
C GLU A 305 -21.32 -1.83 -17.01
N LEU A 306 -20.31 -1.44 -16.23
CA LEU A 306 -20.51 -0.61 -15.04
C LEU A 306 -20.89 0.85 -15.38
N LEU A 307 -20.45 1.38 -16.52
CA LEU A 307 -20.80 2.72 -17.00
C LEU A 307 -22.25 2.81 -17.51
N GLN A 308 -22.80 1.72 -18.01
CA GLN A 308 -24.14 1.63 -18.58
C GLN A 308 -25.20 1.20 -17.56
N ASP A 309 -24.83 0.36 -16.59
CA ASP A 309 -25.73 -0.15 -15.54
C ASP A 309 -25.70 0.78 -14.32
N ARG A 310 -26.59 1.79 -14.35
CA ARG A 310 -26.71 2.78 -13.27
C ARG A 310 -27.15 2.14 -11.95
N ASP A 311 -28.07 1.19 -11.98
CA ASP A 311 -28.58 0.55 -10.76
C ASP A 311 -27.48 -0.26 -10.07
N LYS A 312 -26.68 -1.00 -10.84
CA LYS A 312 -25.50 -1.70 -10.34
C LYS A 312 -24.49 -0.73 -9.76
N TRP A 313 -24.20 0.38 -10.45
CA TRP A 313 -23.28 1.40 -9.98
C TRP A 313 -23.73 2.00 -8.64
N GLU A 314 -25.01 2.41 -8.53
CA GLU A 314 -25.59 3.00 -7.32
C GLU A 314 -25.56 2.01 -6.14
N ARG A 315 -25.87 0.72 -6.39
CA ARG A 315 -25.79 -0.35 -5.40
C ARG A 315 -24.37 -0.53 -4.88
N LEU A 316 -23.39 -0.66 -5.78
CA LEU A 316 -21.97 -0.81 -5.40
C LEU A 316 -21.47 0.42 -4.67
N SER A 317 -21.83 1.63 -5.09
CA SER A 317 -21.44 2.89 -4.44
C SER A 317 -21.99 2.96 -3.00
N LYS A 318 -23.27 2.61 -2.80
CA LYS A 318 -23.86 2.52 -1.46
C LYS A 318 -23.15 1.49 -0.59
N ASN A 319 -22.86 0.32 -1.14
CA ASN A 319 -22.15 -0.74 -0.43
C ASN A 319 -20.73 -0.31 -0.03
N CYS A 320 -20.03 0.47 -0.87
CA CYS A 320 -18.74 1.08 -0.53
C CYS A 320 -18.86 1.94 0.74
N LEU A 321 -19.83 2.82 0.81
CA LEU A 321 -20.03 3.71 1.96
C LEU A 321 -20.44 2.93 3.23
N GLU A 322 -21.26 1.90 3.11
CA GLU A 322 -21.60 1.02 4.25
C GLU A 322 -20.38 0.23 4.72
N ALA A 323 -19.59 -0.33 3.81
CA ALA A 323 -18.35 -1.04 4.15
C ALA A 323 -17.32 -0.13 4.85
N ALA A 324 -17.23 1.16 4.49
CA ALA A 324 -16.35 2.14 5.12
C ALA A 324 -16.59 2.29 6.63
N LYS A 325 -17.82 2.06 7.11
CA LYS A 325 -18.17 2.14 8.53
C LYS A 325 -17.45 1.09 9.39
N THR A 326 -17.05 -0.04 8.80
CA THR A 326 -16.36 -1.14 9.47
C THR A 326 -14.95 -1.39 8.95
N LEU A 327 -14.67 -1.04 7.70
CA LEU A 327 -13.34 -1.11 7.09
C LEU A 327 -12.68 0.28 7.16
N ASN A 328 -12.14 0.64 8.31
CA ASN A 328 -11.52 1.93 8.57
C ASN A 328 -10.38 1.83 9.59
N TRP A 329 -9.60 2.92 9.69
CA TRP A 329 -8.45 2.95 10.60
C TRP A 329 -8.86 2.85 12.07
N GLN A 330 -9.99 3.39 12.48
CA GLN A 330 -10.46 3.35 13.88
C GLN A 330 -10.63 1.90 14.36
N GLU A 331 -11.09 1.00 13.49
CA GLU A 331 -11.22 -0.43 13.81
C GLU A 331 -9.85 -1.15 13.80
N GLU A 332 -8.96 -0.80 12.89
CA GLU A 332 -7.59 -1.35 12.87
C GLU A 332 -6.74 -0.81 14.04
N GLU A 333 -6.94 0.44 14.43
CA GLU A 333 -6.30 1.08 15.59
C GLU A 333 -6.58 0.32 16.89
N LYS A 334 -7.82 -0.12 17.14
CA LYS A 334 -8.16 -0.93 18.32
C LYS A 334 -7.32 -2.19 18.40
N LYS A 335 -7.13 -2.88 17.27
CA LYS A 335 -6.30 -4.09 17.18
C LYS A 335 -4.84 -3.76 17.43
N LEU A 336 -4.33 -2.69 16.82
CA LEU A 336 -2.96 -2.23 17.00
C LEU A 336 -2.66 -1.93 18.45
N LEU A 337 -3.51 -1.13 19.10
CA LEU A 337 -3.35 -0.74 20.51
C LEU A 337 -3.41 -1.94 21.45
N ASN A 338 -4.25 -2.93 21.16
CA ASN A 338 -4.29 -4.17 21.92
C ASN A 338 -2.96 -4.95 21.85
N ILE A 339 -2.34 -5.03 20.66
CA ILE A 339 -1.02 -5.66 20.52
C ILE A 339 0.03 -4.94 21.37
N TYR A 340 0.09 -3.61 21.26
CA TYR A 340 1.09 -2.83 22.02
C TYR A 340 0.82 -2.86 23.53
N LYS A 341 -0.43 -2.88 23.97
CA LYS A 341 -0.79 -3.07 25.37
C LYS A 341 -0.34 -4.43 25.92
N GLN A 342 -0.45 -5.50 25.14
CA GLN A 342 0.04 -6.84 25.54
C GLN A 342 1.57 -6.90 25.64
N LEU A 343 2.29 -6.07 24.89
CA LEU A 343 3.75 -6.09 24.84
C LEU A 343 4.41 -5.12 25.83
N PHE A 344 3.75 -4.02 26.19
CA PHE A 344 4.34 -2.92 26.93
C PHE A 344 3.46 -2.39 28.08
N GLY A 345 2.21 -2.91 28.22
CA GLY A 345 1.23 -2.48 29.22
C GLY A 345 1.36 -3.10 30.58
#